data_311d158ddabe55f763862633392086e0
#
_entry.id   311d158ddabe55f763862633392086e0
#
_cell.length_a   1.000
_cell.length_b   1.000
_cell.length_c   1.000
_cell.angle_alpha   90.00
_cell.angle_beta   90.00
_cell.angle_gamma   90.00
#
_symmetry.space_group_name_H-M   'P 1'
#
loop_
_entity.id
_entity.type
_entity.pdbx_description
1 polymer ?
#
loop_
_entity_poly.entity_id
_entity_poly.type
_entity_poly.pdbx_seq_one_letter_code
_entity_poly.pdbx_strand_id
1 'polypeptide(L)'
;MTPTQASANRILIWMCVLIAVNQLGFGAVVPVIALYARSFGVTQSAIGLAIAVYGLARFLVALPAGQLGDHLGRRTALAAGGLVTAAGNLLCAYAPSYGAFVGARFVAGAGAALVVTSGQIVLADITTPARRGRVMAIYQGVFLFAVGIGPWPGGLLAERFGLQAPFVVYAVTGVVVSVLAWLLVPDTRSFWSAAPAGDPRLPTFAAQIRVLMRRLGFVLVSLVGFVNAVARTGAMFNVIPILARDRLALSTDRIGLGLALASVVGLALAYPAGMLVDRYGRKTVIVPATVMAGVSLVLFVLAPSYAWFLVGCVAWSAAAGVSGAAPATYAADIAPAGMNAAAISGYRMLSDLGYVIGPIALGAAADLFGADATLWVTALLLVVVSLVFWRLAPESFRPGGI
;
A
#
# COMPACT_ATOMS: atom_id res chain seq x y z
N MET A 1 -21.26 21.91 14.20
CA MET A 1 -21.95 20.97 15.15
C MET A 1 -21.11 19.70 15.22
N THR A 2 -20.69 19.26 16.41
CA THR A 2 -20.05 17.95 16.55
C THR A 2 -21.09 16.86 16.39
N PRO A 3 -20.82 15.80 15.59
CA PRO A 3 -21.75 14.70 15.45
C PRO A 3 -21.95 14.00 16.81
N THR A 4 -23.18 13.51 17.06
CA THR A 4 -23.37 12.65 18.23
C THR A 4 -22.50 11.40 18.09
N GLN A 5 -22.09 10.81 19.22
CA GLN A 5 -21.23 9.63 19.24
C GLN A 5 -21.82 8.48 18.41
N ALA A 6 -23.16 8.30 18.44
CA ALA A 6 -23.86 7.29 17.66
C ALA A 6 -23.78 7.55 16.15
N SER A 7 -23.92 8.81 15.72
CA SER A 7 -23.79 9.17 14.29
C SER A 7 -22.36 9.00 13.77
N ALA A 8 -21.35 9.37 14.58
CA ALA A 8 -19.94 9.18 14.23
C ALA A 8 -19.59 7.69 14.08
N ASN A 9 -20.05 6.82 14.98
CA ASN A 9 -19.84 5.38 14.88
C ASN A 9 -20.53 4.77 13.65
N ARG A 10 -21.72 5.22 13.30
CA ARG A 10 -22.43 4.78 12.10
C ARG A 10 -21.68 5.17 10.83
N ILE A 11 -21.17 6.40 10.75
CA ILE A 11 -20.33 6.85 9.62
C ILE A 11 -19.04 6.02 9.54
N LEU A 12 -18.36 5.76 10.66
CA LEU A 12 -17.18 4.90 10.70
C LEU A 12 -17.47 3.50 10.13
N ILE A 13 -18.56 2.87 10.50
CA ILE A 13 -18.96 1.55 9.97
C ILE A 13 -19.07 1.60 8.45
N TRP A 14 -19.80 2.60 7.91
CA TRP A 14 -19.93 2.74 6.46
C TRP A 14 -18.61 3.05 5.76
N MET A 15 -17.75 3.84 6.37
CA MET A 15 -16.40 4.08 5.82
C MET A 15 -15.55 2.81 5.81
N CYS A 16 -15.68 1.95 6.82
CA CYS A 16 -15.03 0.64 6.85
C CYS A 16 -15.59 -0.29 5.75
N VAL A 17 -16.91 -0.30 5.53
CA VAL A 17 -17.53 -1.07 4.45
C VAL A 17 -17.05 -0.58 3.08
N LEU A 18 -17.09 0.73 2.85
CA LEU A 18 -16.64 1.34 1.58
C LEU A 18 -15.18 0.99 1.26
N ILE A 19 -14.29 1.13 2.24
CA ILE A 19 -12.89 0.82 2.01
C ILE A 19 -12.66 -0.68 1.84
N ALA A 20 -13.39 -1.53 2.56
CA ALA A 20 -13.33 -2.98 2.38
C ALA A 20 -13.70 -3.39 0.95
N VAL A 21 -14.83 -2.88 0.44
CA VAL A 21 -15.32 -3.17 -0.92
C VAL A 21 -14.31 -2.66 -1.97
N ASN A 22 -13.81 -1.43 -1.81
CA ASN A 22 -12.83 -0.86 -2.74
C ASN A 22 -11.52 -1.65 -2.75
N GLN A 23 -11.02 -2.03 -1.58
CA GLN A 23 -9.73 -2.69 -1.43
C GLN A 23 -9.78 -4.18 -1.76
N LEU A 24 -10.94 -4.82 -1.60
CA LEU A 24 -11.17 -6.18 -2.09
C LEU A 24 -11.05 -6.23 -3.63
N GLY A 25 -11.66 -5.25 -4.32
CA GLY A 25 -11.52 -5.10 -5.77
C GLY A 25 -10.07 -4.87 -6.21
N PHE A 26 -9.35 -3.98 -5.52
CA PHE A 26 -7.91 -3.78 -5.78
C PHE A 26 -7.12 -5.06 -5.56
N GLY A 27 -7.33 -5.74 -4.42
CA GLY A 27 -6.65 -7.01 -4.10
C GLY A 27 -6.91 -8.09 -5.15
N ALA A 28 -8.12 -8.15 -5.70
CA ALA A 28 -8.47 -9.12 -6.74
C ALA A 28 -7.65 -8.93 -8.04
N VAL A 29 -7.24 -7.70 -8.35
CA VAL A 29 -6.41 -7.40 -9.53
C VAL A 29 -4.93 -7.76 -9.31
N VAL A 30 -4.44 -7.75 -8.05
CA VAL A 30 -3.01 -7.93 -7.73
C VAL A 30 -2.38 -9.18 -8.39
N PRO A 31 -2.94 -10.40 -8.29
CA PRO A 31 -2.32 -11.59 -8.85
C PRO A 31 -2.31 -11.63 -10.37
N VAL A 32 -3.19 -10.86 -11.02
CA VAL A 32 -3.40 -10.92 -12.46
C VAL A 32 -2.77 -9.78 -13.24
N ILE A 33 -2.44 -8.66 -12.59
CA ILE A 33 -2.00 -7.45 -13.27
C ILE A 33 -0.75 -7.69 -14.14
N ALA A 34 0.23 -8.40 -13.62
CA ALA A 34 1.45 -8.72 -14.36
C ALA A 34 1.16 -9.69 -15.51
N LEU A 35 0.36 -10.72 -15.26
CA LEU A 35 -0.03 -11.71 -16.27
C LEU A 35 -0.88 -11.09 -17.39
N TYR A 36 -1.80 -10.19 -17.02
CA TYR A 36 -2.63 -9.48 -18.01
C TYR A 36 -1.82 -8.49 -18.84
N ALA A 37 -0.92 -7.73 -18.21
CA ALA A 37 -0.01 -6.85 -18.96
C ALA A 37 0.88 -7.66 -19.90
N ARG A 38 1.38 -8.84 -19.48
CA ARG A 38 2.17 -9.75 -20.32
C ARG A 38 1.41 -10.27 -21.54
N SER A 39 0.08 -10.43 -21.46
CA SER A 39 -0.73 -10.92 -22.60
C SER A 39 -0.71 -9.97 -23.81
N PHE A 40 -0.28 -8.71 -23.64
CA PHE A 40 -0.01 -7.77 -24.72
C PHE A 40 1.35 -7.98 -25.42
N GLY A 41 2.14 -9.00 -25.04
CA GLY A 41 3.44 -9.30 -25.65
C GLY A 41 4.56 -8.33 -25.30
N VAL A 42 4.46 -7.63 -24.16
CA VAL A 42 5.42 -6.60 -23.74
C VAL A 42 6.49 -7.16 -22.79
N THR A 43 7.59 -6.39 -22.64
CA THR A 43 8.71 -6.72 -21.76
C THR A 43 8.34 -6.60 -20.27
N GLN A 44 9.17 -7.15 -19.39
CA GLN A 44 8.96 -7.10 -17.95
C GLN A 44 9.00 -5.66 -17.40
N SER A 45 9.84 -4.81 -17.97
CA SER A 45 9.90 -3.38 -17.66
C SER A 45 8.60 -2.65 -18.00
N ALA A 46 7.99 -2.97 -19.16
CA ALA A 46 6.69 -2.44 -19.53
C ALA A 46 5.59 -2.94 -18.58
N ILE A 47 5.59 -4.22 -18.20
CA ILE A 47 4.67 -4.73 -17.15
C ILE A 47 4.83 -3.91 -15.87
N GLY A 48 6.07 -3.65 -15.47
CA GLY A 48 6.38 -2.78 -14.32
C GLY A 48 5.81 -1.37 -14.46
N LEU A 49 5.87 -0.77 -15.67
CA LEU A 49 5.28 0.55 -15.93
C LEU A 49 3.76 0.55 -15.70
N ALA A 50 3.04 -0.47 -16.15
CA ALA A 50 1.58 -0.57 -15.93
C ALA A 50 1.21 -0.64 -14.43
N ILE A 51 2.09 -1.23 -13.59
CA ILE A 51 1.92 -1.24 -12.14
C ILE A 51 2.25 0.13 -11.55
N ALA A 52 3.37 0.72 -11.97
CA ALA A 52 3.89 1.99 -11.47
C ALA A 52 2.95 3.16 -11.74
N VAL A 53 2.35 3.22 -12.94
CA VAL A 53 1.45 4.30 -13.37
C VAL A 53 0.22 4.41 -12.48
N TYR A 54 -0.31 3.31 -11.98
CA TYR A 54 -1.39 3.33 -11.00
C TYR A 54 -0.95 3.99 -9.67
N GLY A 55 0.24 3.66 -9.18
CA GLY A 55 0.84 4.28 -8.00
C GLY A 55 1.15 5.77 -8.20
N LEU A 56 1.66 6.12 -9.38
CA LEU A 56 1.93 7.50 -9.77
C LEU A 56 0.64 8.35 -9.80
N ALA A 57 -0.44 7.82 -10.40
CA ALA A 57 -1.73 8.48 -10.42
C ALA A 57 -2.26 8.74 -8.99
N ARG A 58 -2.14 7.73 -8.11
CA ARG A 58 -2.50 7.89 -6.69
C ARG A 58 -1.70 8.99 -6.02
N PHE A 59 -0.41 9.05 -6.25
CA PHE A 59 0.47 10.08 -5.68
C PHE A 59 0.08 11.48 -6.17
N LEU A 60 -0.07 11.66 -7.49
CA LEU A 60 -0.39 12.94 -8.09
C LEU A 60 -1.78 13.46 -7.72
N VAL A 61 -2.77 12.58 -7.60
CA VAL A 61 -4.16 12.93 -7.34
C VAL A 61 -4.47 13.06 -5.85
N ALA A 62 -3.63 12.55 -4.96
CA ALA A 62 -3.88 12.63 -3.51
C ALA A 62 -4.06 14.07 -2.98
N LEU A 63 -3.24 15.02 -3.45
CA LEU A 63 -3.36 16.43 -3.06
C LEU A 63 -4.62 17.10 -3.64
N PRO A 64 -4.87 17.08 -4.98
CA PRO A 64 -6.10 17.64 -5.53
C PRO A 64 -7.37 16.93 -5.04
N ALA A 65 -7.30 15.65 -4.65
CA ALA A 65 -8.44 14.93 -4.06
C ALA A 65 -8.95 15.59 -2.76
N GLY A 66 -8.03 16.06 -1.91
CA GLY A 66 -8.39 16.82 -0.71
C GLY A 66 -9.12 18.11 -1.05
N GLN A 67 -8.57 18.91 -1.98
CA GLN A 67 -9.18 20.16 -2.43
C GLN A 67 -10.55 19.92 -3.10
N LEU A 68 -10.67 18.87 -3.92
CA LEU A 68 -11.94 18.51 -4.55
C LEU A 68 -13.01 18.19 -3.50
N GLY A 69 -12.65 17.47 -2.45
CA GLY A 69 -13.51 17.19 -1.32
C GLY A 69 -13.94 18.45 -0.54
N ASP A 70 -13.07 19.48 -0.47
CA ASP A 70 -13.39 20.78 0.14
C ASP A 70 -14.40 21.55 -0.72
N HIS A 71 -14.24 21.55 -2.04
CA HIS A 71 -15.11 22.31 -2.96
C HIS A 71 -16.44 21.60 -3.25
N LEU A 72 -16.40 20.34 -3.68
CA LEU A 72 -17.58 19.59 -4.13
C LEU A 72 -18.36 18.90 -2.99
N GLY A 73 -17.72 18.74 -1.83
CA GLY A 73 -18.25 17.97 -0.70
C GLY A 73 -17.63 16.59 -0.58
N ARG A 74 -17.52 16.10 0.67
CA ARG A 74 -16.89 14.79 0.98
C ARG A 74 -17.63 13.62 0.31
N ARG A 75 -18.96 13.66 0.38
CA ARG A 75 -19.85 12.67 -0.24
C ARG A 75 -19.64 12.61 -1.75
N THR A 76 -19.64 13.76 -2.42
CA THR A 76 -19.47 13.86 -3.88
C THR A 76 -18.09 13.38 -4.31
N ALA A 77 -17.03 13.77 -3.60
CA ALA A 77 -15.67 13.33 -3.90
C ALA A 77 -15.49 11.80 -3.76
N LEU A 78 -16.08 11.19 -2.71
CA LEU A 78 -16.10 9.73 -2.55
C LEU A 78 -16.83 9.03 -3.69
N ALA A 79 -18.06 9.50 -4.03
CA ALA A 79 -18.86 8.91 -5.08
C ALA A 79 -18.18 9.06 -6.46
N ALA A 80 -17.66 10.24 -6.77
CA ALA A 80 -16.87 10.47 -7.99
C ALA A 80 -15.64 9.56 -8.06
N GLY A 81 -14.93 9.38 -6.95
CA GLY A 81 -13.79 8.47 -6.85
C GLY A 81 -14.18 7.02 -7.17
N GLY A 82 -15.33 6.55 -6.67
CA GLY A 82 -15.88 5.24 -7.00
C GLY A 82 -16.18 5.08 -8.50
N LEU A 83 -16.82 6.08 -9.12
CA LEU A 83 -17.12 6.06 -10.56
C LEU A 83 -15.85 6.11 -11.42
N VAL A 84 -14.87 6.95 -11.07
CA VAL A 84 -13.59 7.02 -11.78
C VAL A 84 -12.82 5.69 -11.65
N THR A 85 -12.85 5.07 -10.46
CA THR A 85 -12.29 3.72 -10.27
C THR A 85 -12.99 2.69 -11.15
N ALA A 86 -14.32 2.73 -11.21
CA ALA A 86 -15.10 1.83 -12.04
C ALA A 86 -14.79 2.01 -13.53
N ALA A 87 -14.81 3.23 -14.02
CA ALA A 87 -14.49 3.55 -15.42
C ALA A 87 -13.06 3.11 -15.78
N GLY A 88 -12.07 3.44 -14.94
CA GLY A 88 -10.68 3.05 -15.16
C GLY A 88 -10.49 1.54 -15.22
N ASN A 89 -11.12 0.78 -14.33
CA ASN A 89 -11.01 -0.68 -14.34
C ASN A 89 -11.78 -1.34 -15.50
N LEU A 90 -12.94 -0.77 -15.89
CA LEU A 90 -13.65 -1.23 -17.07
C LEU A 90 -12.81 -1.01 -18.35
N LEU A 91 -12.18 0.17 -18.47
CA LEU A 91 -11.24 0.45 -19.55
C LEU A 91 -10.01 -0.48 -19.51
N CYS A 92 -9.52 -0.88 -18.34
CA CYS A 92 -8.48 -1.89 -18.20
C CYS A 92 -8.92 -3.24 -18.75
N ALA A 93 -10.13 -3.70 -18.37
CA ALA A 93 -10.66 -5.01 -18.80
C ALA A 93 -10.79 -5.15 -20.32
N TYR A 94 -11.13 -4.08 -21.02
CA TYR A 94 -11.38 -4.05 -22.45
C TYR A 94 -10.33 -3.25 -23.23
N ALA A 95 -9.14 -3.08 -22.69
CA ALA A 95 -8.07 -2.34 -23.34
C ALA A 95 -7.64 -3.01 -24.67
N PRO A 96 -7.72 -2.31 -25.82
CA PRO A 96 -7.36 -2.90 -27.11
C PRO A 96 -5.85 -2.96 -27.35
N SER A 97 -5.06 -2.28 -26.53
CA SER A 97 -3.61 -2.21 -26.63
C SER A 97 -2.96 -1.98 -25.28
N TYR A 98 -1.67 -2.27 -25.18
CA TYR A 98 -0.90 -2.00 -23.96
C TYR A 98 -0.93 -0.50 -23.58
N GLY A 99 -0.81 0.42 -24.55
CA GLY A 99 -0.89 1.87 -24.28
C GLY A 99 -2.24 2.29 -23.68
N ALA A 100 -3.35 1.75 -24.24
CA ALA A 100 -4.68 1.96 -23.68
C ALA A 100 -4.81 1.40 -22.25
N PHE A 101 -4.23 0.21 -21.98
CA PHE A 101 -4.19 -0.38 -20.67
C PHE A 101 -3.44 0.50 -19.65
N VAL A 102 -2.27 1.03 -20.02
CA VAL A 102 -1.49 1.95 -19.14
C VAL A 102 -2.28 3.22 -18.85
N GLY A 103 -2.92 3.83 -19.86
CA GLY A 103 -3.80 4.99 -19.65
C GLY A 103 -4.99 4.68 -18.73
N ALA A 104 -5.63 3.53 -18.91
CA ALA A 104 -6.71 3.06 -18.05
C ALA A 104 -6.24 2.81 -16.60
N ARG A 105 -5.04 2.30 -16.41
CA ARG A 105 -4.40 2.14 -15.09
C ARG A 105 -4.21 3.48 -14.38
N PHE A 106 -3.85 4.53 -15.11
CA PHE A 106 -3.76 5.89 -14.55
C PHE A 106 -5.13 6.37 -14.05
N VAL A 107 -6.18 6.21 -14.86
CA VAL A 107 -7.55 6.59 -14.48
C VAL A 107 -8.02 5.81 -13.24
N ALA A 108 -7.80 4.50 -13.21
CA ALA A 108 -8.15 3.66 -12.07
C ALA A 108 -7.42 4.08 -10.78
N GLY A 109 -6.12 4.42 -10.90
CA GLY A 109 -5.32 4.92 -9.78
C GLY A 109 -5.80 6.27 -9.25
N ALA A 110 -6.20 7.18 -10.15
CA ALA A 110 -6.77 8.47 -9.79
C ALA A 110 -8.09 8.31 -9.00
N GLY A 111 -8.98 7.43 -9.46
CA GLY A 111 -10.22 7.11 -8.74
C GLY A 111 -9.96 6.52 -7.35
N ALA A 112 -9.03 5.58 -7.25
CA ALA A 112 -8.64 4.99 -5.97
C ALA A 112 -8.05 6.03 -4.99
N ALA A 113 -7.28 7.00 -5.49
CA ALA A 113 -6.77 8.11 -4.67
C ALA A 113 -7.92 8.96 -4.10
N LEU A 114 -8.91 9.31 -4.94
CA LEU A 114 -10.09 10.05 -4.51
C LEU A 114 -10.85 9.32 -3.39
N VAL A 115 -11.11 8.02 -3.54
CA VAL A 115 -11.80 7.21 -2.52
C VAL A 115 -11.02 7.19 -1.20
N VAL A 116 -9.73 6.85 -1.25
CA VAL A 116 -8.91 6.69 -0.03
C VAL A 116 -8.71 8.02 0.68
N THR A 117 -8.36 9.08 -0.05
CA THR A 117 -8.09 10.40 0.53
C THR A 117 -9.37 11.01 1.13
N SER A 118 -10.48 11.01 0.37
CA SER A 118 -11.76 11.53 0.86
C SER A 118 -12.26 10.73 2.06
N GLY A 119 -12.07 9.41 2.06
CA GLY A 119 -12.42 8.55 3.19
C GLY A 119 -11.66 8.91 4.46
N GLN A 120 -10.36 9.14 4.37
CA GLN A 120 -9.54 9.55 5.51
C GLN A 120 -9.95 10.94 6.04
N ILE A 121 -10.34 11.86 5.14
CA ILE A 121 -10.81 13.19 5.53
C ILE A 121 -12.17 13.09 6.24
N VAL A 122 -13.13 12.31 5.71
CA VAL A 122 -14.41 12.04 6.41
C VAL A 122 -14.17 11.54 7.83
N LEU A 123 -13.25 10.59 8.00
CA LEU A 123 -12.92 10.08 9.33
C LEU A 123 -12.28 11.13 10.23
N ALA A 124 -11.46 12.01 9.67
CA ALA A 124 -10.89 13.14 10.42
C ALA A 124 -11.95 14.14 10.85
N ASP A 125 -12.95 14.42 9.99
CA ASP A 125 -14.04 15.37 10.25
C ASP A 125 -14.96 14.90 11.40
N ILE A 126 -15.18 13.58 11.52
CA ILE A 126 -16.10 13.00 12.53
C ILE A 126 -15.42 12.62 13.85
N THR A 127 -14.10 12.82 13.98
CA THR A 127 -13.34 12.35 15.15
C THR A 127 -12.66 13.49 15.89
N THR A 128 -12.69 13.41 17.23
CA THR A 128 -11.88 14.27 18.09
C THR A 128 -10.42 13.82 18.09
N PRO A 129 -9.45 14.70 18.39
CA PRO A 129 -8.02 14.35 18.45
C PRO A 129 -7.73 13.11 19.32
N ALA A 130 -8.41 12.96 20.47
CA ALA A 130 -8.24 11.85 21.39
C ALA A 130 -8.66 10.47 20.83
N ARG A 131 -9.58 10.44 19.85
CA ARG A 131 -10.12 9.20 19.26
C ARG A 131 -9.61 8.93 17.84
N ARG A 132 -9.03 9.94 17.20
CA ARG A 132 -8.61 9.87 15.78
C ARG A 132 -7.67 8.71 15.52
N GLY A 133 -6.68 8.48 16.39
CA GLY A 133 -5.74 7.36 16.23
C GLY A 133 -6.42 6.00 16.20
N ARG A 134 -7.36 5.74 17.12
CA ARG A 134 -8.11 4.48 17.16
C ARG A 134 -8.98 4.28 15.93
N VAL A 135 -9.69 5.32 15.49
CA VAL A 135 -10.56 5.26 14.30
C VAL A 135 -9.76 5.01 13.04
N MET A 136 -8.62 5.71 12.87
CA MET A 136 -7.72 5.49 11.75
C MET A 136 -7.09 4.09 11.75
N ALA A 137 -6.77 3.55 12.94
CA ALA A 137 -6.24 2.19 13.06
C ALA A 137 -7.27 1.13 12.65
N ILE A 138 -8.54 1.27 13.05
CA ILE A 138 -9.64 0.38 12.61
C ILE A 138 -9.79 0.43 11.08
N TYR A 139 -9.89 1.62 10.51
CA TYR A 139 -10.02 1.80 9.06
C TYR A 139 -8.83 1.21 8.29
N GLN A 140 -7.61 1.43 8.78
CA GLN A 140 -6.40 0.88 8.17
C GLN A 140 -6.32 -0.65 8.31
N GLY A 141 -6.78 -1.20 9.43
CA GLY A 141 -6.89 -2.64 9.62
C GLY A 141 -7.85 -3.28 8.60
N VAL A 142 -9.03 -2.69 8.40
CA VAL A 142 -10.00 -3.14 7.38
C VAL A 142 -9.42 -3.01 5.97
N PHE A 143 -8.72 -1.91 5.68
CA PHE A 143 -8.02 -1.70 4.41
C PHE A 143 -7.04 -2.84 4.12
N LEU A 144 -6.13 -3.14 5.05
CA LEU A 144 -5.11 -4.17 4.89
C LEU A 144 -5.72 -5.58 4.77
N PHE A 145 -6.73 -5.87 5.56
CA PHE A 145 -7.45 -7.14 5.52
C PHE A 145 -8.10 -7.38 4.15
N ALA A 146 -8.81 -6.37 3.62
CA ALA A 146 -9.49 -6.47 2.33
C ALA A 146 -8.51 -6.62 1.15
N VAL A 147 -7.41 -5.83 1.14
CA VAL A 147 -6.33 -6.02 0.15
C VAL A 147 -5.73 -7.42 0.23
N GLY A 148 -5.55 -7.91 1.46
CA GLY A 148 -4.89 -9.18 1.71
C GLY A 148 -5.71 -10.40 1.27
N ILE A 149 -7.03 -10.36 1.44
CA ILE A 149 -7.93 -11.47 1.05
C ILE A 149 -8.24 -11.43 -0.45
N GLY A 150 -8.27 -10.25 -1.06
CA GLY A 150 -8.63 -10.04 -2.46
C GLY A 150 -7.93 -10.93 -3.49
N PRO A 151 -6.64 -11.24 -3.37
CA PRO A 151 -5.91 -12.05 -4.35
C PRO A 151 -6.50 -13.43 -4.62
N TRP A 152 -7.07 -14.10 -3.63
CA TRP A 152 -7.67 -15.41 -3.84
C TRP A 152 -8.93 -15.36 -4.72
N PRO A 153 -10.02 -14.65 -4.39
CA PRO A 153 -11.15 -14.54 -5.29
C PRO A 153 -10.77 -13.95 -6.65
N GLY A 154 -9.80 -13.03 -6.70
CA GLY A 154 -9.28 -12.48 -7.96
C GLY A 154 -8.61 -13.52 -8.84
N GLY A 155 -7.75 -14.37 -8.25
CA GLY A 155 -7.11 -15.47 -8.95
C GLY A 155 -8.13 -16.50 -9.47
N LEU A 156 -9.12 -16.85 -8.65
CA LEU A 156 -10.21 -17.77 -9.02
C LEU A 156 -11.07 -17.24 -10.16
N LEU A 157 -11.39 -15.93 -10.13
CA LEU A 157 -12.13 -15.27 -11.21
C LEU A 157 -11.32 -15.28 -12.51
N ALA A 158 -10.02 -15.00 -12.43
CA ALA A 158 -9.15 -15.00 -13.59
C ALA A 158 -9.01 -16.39 -14.22
N GLU A 159 -8.93 -17.42 -13.41
CA GLU A 159 -8.83 -18.81 -13.89
C GLU A 159 -10.11 -19.28 -14.58
N ARG A 160 -11.30 -18.90 -14.06
CA ARG A 160 -12.60 -19.35 -14.57
C ARG A 160 -13.13 -18.48 -15.73
N PHE A 161 -12.90 -17.19 -15.70
CA PHE A 161 -13.52 -16.21 -16.59
C PHE A 161 -12.52 -15.36 -17.37
N GLY A 162 -11.21 -15.68 -17.25
CA GLY A 162 -10.13 -14.97 -17.94
C GLY A 162 -9.56 -13.78 -17.14
N LEU A 163 -8.37 -13.35 -17.56
CA LEU A 163 -7.58 -12.32 -16.85
C LEU A 163 -8.26 -10.93 -16.79
N GLN A 164 -9.30 -10.68 -17.61
CA GLN A 164 -10.09 -9.46 -17.55
C GLN A 164 -11.10 -9.44 -16.38
N ALA A 165 -11.57 -10.60 -15.94
CA ALA A 165 -12.66 -10.71 -14.96
C ALA A 165 -12.39 -9.97 -13.64
N PRO A 166 -11.19 -10.02 -13.02
CA PRO A 166 -10.90 -9.25 -11.82
C PRO A 166 -11.01 -7.72 -12.00
N PHE A 167 -10.68 -7.20 -13.19
CA PHE A 167 -10.86 -5.78 -13.50
C PHE A 167 -12.34 -5.40 -13.61
N VAL A 168 -13.17 -6.26 -14.22
CA VAL A 168 -14.62 -6.08 -14.28
C VAL A 168 -15.22 -6.08 -12.87
N VAL A 169 -14.81 -7.04 -12.03
CA VAL A 169 -15.28 -7.08 -10.63
C VAL A 169 -14.84 -5.83 -9.87
N TYR A 170 -13.61 -5.35 -10.08
CA TYR A 170 -13.16 -4.11 -9.45
C TYR A 170 -13.94 -2.89 -9.99
N ALA A 171 -14.35 -2.88 -11.26
CA ALA A 171 -15.24 -1.85 -11.79
C ALA A 171 -16.62 -1.89 -11.09
N VAL A 172 -17.20 -3.08 -10.92
CA VAL A 172 -18.46 -3.26 -10.18
C VAL A 172 -18.34 -2.79 -8.74
N THR A 173 -17.27 -3.17 -8.03
CA THR A 173 -17.03 -2.68 -6.66
C THR A 173 -16.86 -1.15 -6.62
N GLY A 174 -16.28 -0.52 -7.63
CA GLY A 174 -16.20 0.93 -7.77
C GLY A 174 -17.58 1.59 -7.87
N VAL A 175 -18.51 1.01 -8.66
CA VAL A 175 -19.90 1.46 -8.72
C VAL A 175 -20.58 1.29 -7.37
N VAL A 176 -20.41 0.14 -6.71
CA VAL A 176 -20.97 -0.11 -5.37
C VAL A 176 -20.46 0.92 -4.37
N VAL A 177 -19.16 1.21 -4.37
CA VAL A 177 -18.57 2.26 -3.52
C VAL A 177 -19.21 3.62 -3.78
N SER A 178 -19.44 3.98 -5.05
CA SER A 178 -20.08 5.24 -5.43
C SER A 178 -21.52 5.33 -4.90
N VAL A 179 -22.32 4.29 -5.12
CA VAL A 179 -23.71 4.23 -4.67
C VAL A 179 -23.79 4.28 -3.14
N LEU A 180 -22.99 3.46 -2.45
CA LEU A 180 -22.98 3.46 -0.99
C LEU A 180 -22.51 4.80 -0.42
N ALA A 181 -21.47 5.42 -1.01
CA ALA A 181 -21.02 6.74 -0.61
C ALA A 181 -22.13 7.79 -0.76
N TRP A 182 -22.84 7.74 -1.89
CA TRP A 182 -23.94 8.68 -2.16
C TRP A 182 -25.14 8.52 -1.22
N LEU A 183 -25.51 7.29 -0.90
CA LEU A 183 -26.69 7.00 -0.10
C LEU A 183 -26.44 7.07 1.42
N LEU A 184 -25.24 6.69 1.88
CA LEU A 184 -25.01 6.39 3.29
C LEU A 184 -24.02 7.32 3.98
N VAL A 185 -23.17 8.05 3.21
CA VAL A 185 -22.22 9.00 3.78
C VAL A 185 -22.79 10.42 3.71
N PRO A 186 -23.03 11.09 4.85
CA PRO A 186 -23.42 12.49 4.84
C PRO A 186 -22.25 13.39 4.39
N ASP A 187 -22.56 14.59 3.94
CA ASP A 187 -21.50 15.59 3.73
C ASP A 187 -21.01 16.10 5.09
N THR A 188 -19.77 15.73 5.43
CA THR A 188 -19.17 16.00 6.74
C THR A 188 -18.49 17.37 6.83
N ARG A 189 -18.53 18.21 5.80
CA ARG A 189 -17.96 19.57 5.84
C ARG A 189 -18.55 20.42 6.97
N SER A 190 -19.83 20.21 7.31
CA SER A 190 -20.49 20.90 8.40
C SER A 190 -19.99 20.53 9.81
N PHE A 191 -19.29 19.39 9.91
CA PHE A 191 -18.67 18.93 11.17
C PHE A 191 -17.23 19.43 11.34
N TRP A 192 -16.68 20.01 10.29
CA TRP A 192 -15.32 20.50 10.31
C TRP A 192 -15.20 21.71 11.25
N SER A 193 -14.64 21.50 12.42
CA SER A 193 -14.02 22.56 13.20
C SER A 193 -12.70 22.87 12.51
N ALA A 194 -12.47 24.11 12.11
CA ALA A 194 -11.18 24.53 11.57
C ALA A 194 -10.06 23.93 12.44
N ALA A 195 -9.29 23.00 11.89
CA ALA A 195 -8.08 22.58 12.57
C ALA A 195 -7.29 23.85 12.87
N PRO A 196 -6.74 24.01 14.09
CA PRO A 196 -5.91 25.17 14.38
C PRO A 196 -4.91 25.26 13.22
N ALA A 197 -4.86 26.39 12.55
CA ALA A 197 -3.84 26.67 11.55
C ALA A 197 -2.52 26.25 12.19
N GLY A 198 -1.75 25.39 11.48
CA GLY A 198 -0.53 24.82 12.05
C GLY A 198 0.27 25.94 12.69
N ASP A 199 0.90 25.68 13.83
CA ASP A 199 1.61 26.69 14.60
C ASP A 199 2.42 27.58 13.62
N PRO A 200 2.10 28.88 13.51
CA PRO A 200 2.79 29.79 12.57
C PRO A 200 4.30 29.88 12.80
N ARG A 201 4.78 29.33 13.94
CA ARG A 201 6.20 29.25 14.29
C ARG A 201 6.90 28.04 13.66
N LEU A 202 6.15 27.03 13.13
CA LEU A 202 6.76 25.91 12.48
C LEU A 202 7.17 26.28 11.04
N PRO A 203 8.37 25.85 10.59
CA PRO A 203 8.82 26.03 9.22
C PRO A 203 7.84 25.39 8.21
N THR A 204 7.87 25.85 6.97
CA THR A 204 7.11 25.22 5.87
C THR A 204 7.44 23.71 5.79
N PHE A 205 6.51 22.89 5.29
CA PHE A 205 6.70 21.43 5.16
C PHE A 205 8.02 21.09 4.43
N ALA A 206 8.34 21.82 3.34
CA ALA A 206 9.59 21.61 2.60
C ALA A 206 10.84 21.92 3.46
N ALA A 207 10.77 22.93 4.30
CA ALA A 207 11.86 23.25 5.24
C ALA A 207 11.98 22.19 6.34
N GLN A 208 10.86 21.67 6.86
CA GLN A 208 10.85 20.56 7.81
C GLN A 208 11.48 19.28 7.21
N ILE A 209 11.13 18.91 5.97
CA ILE A 209 11.74 17.79 5.25
C ILE A 209 13.23 18.01 5.06
N ARG A 210 13.68 19.21 4.73
CA ARG A 210 15.12 19.53 4.62
C ARG A 210 15.86 19.32 5.93
N VAL A 211 15.26 19.68 7.06
CA VAL A 211 15.84 19.42 8.40
C VAL A 211 15.91 17.92 8.69
N LEU A 212 14.84 17.18 8.39
CA LEU A 212 14.77 15.74 8.59
C LEU A 212 15.80 14.99 7.72
N MET A 213 15.97 15.38 6.47
CA MET A 213 16.96 14.78 5.54
C MET A 213 18.43 14.99 5.96
N ARG A 214 18.70 15.92 6.87
CA ARG A 214 20.03 16.08 7.48
C ARG A 214 20.26 15.12 8.65
N ARG A 215 19.23 14.42 9.13
CA ARG A 215 19.34 13.42 10.19
C ARG A 215 19.58 12.04 9.62
N LEU A 216 20.74 11.47 9.90
CA LEU A 216 21.14 10.16 9.38
C LEU A 216 20.11 9.07 9.65
N GLY A 217 19.53 9.02 10.86
CA GLY A 217 18.50 8.05 11.22
C GLY A 217 17.25 8.15 10.33
N PHE A 218 16.81 9.39 9.98
CA PHE A 218 15.68 9.60 9.10
C PHE A 218 15.96 9.13 7.66
N VAL A 219 17.13 9.44 7.13
CA VAL A 219 17.57 8.99 5.80
C VAL A 219 17.62 7.47 5.73
N LEU A 220 18.21 6.84 6.75
CA LEU A 220 18.36 5.38 6.79
C LEU A 220 17.04 4.65 6.92
N VAL A 221 16.11 5.09 7.80
CA VAL A 221 14.80 4.44 7.90
C VAL A 221 13.96 4.66 6.64
N SER A 222 14.10 5.83 6.01
CA SER A 222 13.43 6.13 4.74
C SER A 222 13.98 5.26 3.60
N LEU A 223 15.29 4.99 3.59
CA LEU A 223 15.92 4.06 2.65
C LEU A 223 15.42 2.63 2.87
N VAL A 224 15.29 2.17 4.13
CA VAL A 224 14.68 0.88 4.45
C VAL A 224 13.25 0.82 3.92
N GLY A 225 12.44 1.85 4.15
CA GLY A 225 11.06 1.94 3.65
C GLY A 225 10.99 1.92 2.13
N PHE A 226 11.85 2.69 1.46
CA PHE A 226 11.95 2.75 0.00
C PHE A 226 12.30 1.38 -0.60
N VAL A 227 13.35 0.71 -0.10
CA VAL A 227 13.79 -0.61 -0.63
C VAL A 227 12.73 -1.69 -0.36
N ASN A 228 12.07 -1.67 0.80
CA ASN A 228 10.94 -2.57 1.06
C ASN A 228 9.77 -2.32 0.10
N ALA A 229 9.47 -1.06 -0.24
CA ALA A 229 8.44 -0.72 -1.22
C ALA A 229 8.83 -1.15 -2.63
N VAL A 230 10.09 -0.96 -3.04
CA VAL A 230 10.65 -1.47 -4.31
C VAL A 230 10.49 -2.99 -4.40
N ALA A 231 10.89 -3.73 -3.36
CA ALA A 231 10.75 -5.19 -3.32
C ALA A 231 9.28 -5.62 -3.36
N ARG A 232 8.40 -4.93 -2.64
CA ARG A 232 6.97 -5.26 -2.59
C ARG A 232 6.31 -5.12 -3.96
N THR A 233 6.49 -4.00 -4.64
CA THR A 233 5.81 -3.76 -5.92
C THR A 233 6.57 -4.33 -7.10
N GLY A 234 7.89 -4.26 -7.09
CA GLY A 234 8.73 -4.77 -8.17
C GLY A 234 8.87 -6.29 -8.13
N ALA A 235 9.13 -6.91 -6.97
CA ALA A 235 9.24 -8.36 -6.88
C ALA A 235 7.85 -9.02 -6.73
N MET A 236 7.08 -8.72 -5.65
CA MET A 236 5.86 -9.45 -5.33
C MET A 236 4.70 -9.20 -6.32
N PHE A 237 4.60 -8.02 -6.92
CA PHE A 237 3.49 -7.71 -7.85
C PHE A 237 3.88 -7.83 -9.32
N ASN A 238 5.17 -7.85 -9.66
CA ASN A 238 5.66 -7.92 -11.03
C ASN A 238 6.40 -9.23 -11.30
N VAL A 239 7.59 -9.44 -10.71
CA VAL A 239 8.48 -10.55 -11.08
C VAL A 239 7.97 -11.91 -10.59
N ILE A 240 7.55 -12.02 -9.33
CA ILE A 240 7.19 -13.31 -8.71
C ILE A 240 5.95 -13.98 -9.32
N PRO A 241 4.84 -13.27 -9.65
CA PRO A 241 3.71 -13.91 -10.32
C PRO A 241 4.07 -14.53 -11.67
N ILE A 242 4.96 -13.89 -12.44
CA ILE A 242 5.42 -14.38 -13.72
C ILE A 242 6.37 -15.56 -13.52
N LEU A 243 7.33 -15.46 -12.59
CA LEU A 243 8.21 -16.57 -12.23
C LEU A 243 7.43 -17.81 -11.78
N ALA A 244 6.40 -17.63 -10.95
CA ALA A 244 5.55 -18.72 -10.48
C ALA A 244 4.76 -19.38 -11.61
N ARG A 245 4.28 -18.60 -12.57
CA ARG A 245 3.60 -19.09 -13.78
C ARG A 245 4.56 -19.86 -14.68
N ASP A 246 5.74 -19.30 -14.96
CA ASP A 246 6.68 -19.85 -15.94
C ASP A 246 7.46 -21.06 -15.42
N ARG A 247 7.90 -21.03 -14.14
CA ARG A 247 8.74 -22.08 -13.54
C ARG A 247 7.94 -23.20 -12.91
N LEU A 248 6.88 -22.85 -12.17
CA LEU A 248 6.10 -23.82 -11.40
C LEU A 248 4.77 -24.17 -12.09
N ALA A 249 4.50 -23.60 -13.28
CA ALA A 249 3.23 -23.75 -14.01
C ALA A 249 1.99 -23.51 -13.12
N LEU A 250 2.09 -22.58 -12.15
CA LEU A 250 1.00 -22.33 -11.23
C LEU A 250 -0.15 -21.60 -11.94
N SER A 251 -1.36 -22.07 -11.66
CA SER A 251 -2.59 -21.38 -12.05
C SER A 251 -2.77 -20.08 -11.26
N THR A 252 -3.55 -19.16 -11.80
CA THR A 252 -3.73 -17.81 -11.20
C THR A 252 -4.42 -17.89 -9.84
N ASP A 253 -5.33 -18.87 -9.66
CA ASP A 253 -5.99 -19.12 -8.36
C ASP A 253 -4.99 -19.59 -7.29
N ARG A 254 -4.03 -20.46 -7.63
CA ARG A 254 -2.97 -20.92 -6.71
C ARG A 254 -2.04 -19.77 -6.30
N ILE A 255 -1.65 -18.92 -7.24
CA ILE A 255 -0.88 -17.69 -6.94
C ILE A 255 -1.68 -16.80 -5.99
N GLY A 256 -2.95 -16.55 -6.32
CA GLY A 256 -3.85 -15.73 -5.51
C GLY A 256 -4.08 -16.29 -4.11
N LEU A 257 -4.28 -17.61 -3.99
CA LEU A 257 -4.43 -18.30 -2.70
C LEU A 257 -3.17 -18.14 -1.83
N GLY A 258 -1.98 -18.31 -2.42
CA GLY A 258 -0.72 -18.12 -1.70
C GLY A 258 -0.59 -16.69 -1.13
N LEU A 259 -0.90 -15.68 -1.93
CA LEU A 259 -0.86 -14.28 -1.50
C LEU A 259 -1.91 -13.98 -0.41
N ALA A 260 -3.11 -14.57 -0.51
CA ALA A 260 -4.17 -14.37 0.47
C ALA A 260 -3.83 -15.04 1.82
N LEU A 261 -3.39 -16.29 1.81
CA LEU A 261 -2.94 -16.99 3.02
C LEU A 261 -1.81 -16.26 3.72
N ALA A 262 -0.84 -15.79 2.93
CA ALA A 262 0.25 -14.98 3.42
C ALA A 262 -0.26 -13.71 4.13
N SER A 263 -1.22 -13.01 3.54
CA SER A 263 -1.79 -11.78 4.12
C SER A 263 -2.49 -12.01 5.45
N VAL A 264 -3.16 -13.15 5.63
CA VAL A 264 -3.76 -13.57 6.92
C VAL A 264 -2.68 -13.73 7.98
N VAL A 265 -1.56 -14.39 7.64
CA VAL A 265 -0.41 -14.55 8.56
C VAL A 265 0.19 -13.17 8.92
N GLY A 266 0.42 -12.30 7.94
CA GLY A 266 0.93 -10.96 8.19
C GLY A 266 0.03 -10.13 9.11
N LEU A 267 -1.29 -10.21 8.92
CA LEU A 267 -2.27 -9.53 9.78
C LEU A 267 -2.26 -10.11 11.20
N ALA A 268 -2.21 -11.42 11.36
CA ALA A 268 -2.15 -12.08 12.66
C ALA A 268 -0.88 -11.69 13.45
N LEU A 269 0.24 -11.50 12.74
CA LEU A 269 1.51 -11.09 13.35
C LEU A 269 1.60 -9.59 13.63
N ALA A 270 0.77 -8.75 13.02
CA ALA A 270 0.85 -7.29 13.18
C ALA A 270 0.61 -6.85 14.63
N TYR A 271 -0.31 -7.49 15.36
CA TYR A 271 -0.58 -7.14 16.75
C TYR A 271 0.56 -7.56 17.70
N PRO A 272 1.05 -8.82 17.73
CA PRO A 272 2.21 -9.19 18.55
C PRO A 272 3.48 -8.41 18.15
N ALA A 273 3.65 -8.07 16.88
CA ALA A 273 4.77 -7.24 16.44
C ALA A 273 4.73 -5.83 17.04
N GLY A 274 3.56 -5.21 17.16
CA GLY A 274 3.40 -3.93 17.86
C GLY A 274 3.89 -4.01 19.30
N MET A 275 3.54 -5.08 20.04
CA MET A 275 4.03 -5.30 21.40
C MET A 275 5.56 -5.49 21.47
N LEU A 276 6.15 -6.17 20.47
CA LEU A 276 7.61 -6.33 20.37
C LEU A 276 8.31 -4.99 20.15
N VAL A 277 7.75 -4.13 19.29
CA VAL A 277 8.25 -2.77 19.03
C VAL A 277 8.27 -1.94 20.32
N ASP A 278 7.19 -2.03 21.11
CA ASP A 278 7.05 -1.27 22.35
C ASP A 278 7.97 -1.81 23.47
N ARG A 279 8.27 -3.11 23.46
CA ARG A 279 9.07 -3.76 24.50
C ARG A 279 10.59 -3.74 24.22
N TYR A 280 10.99 -3.99 22.98
CA TYR A 280 12.39 -4.21 22.59
C TYR A 280 12.99 -3.10 21.73
N GLY A 281 12.18 -2.12 21.33
CA GLY A 281 12.61 -1.01 20.50
C GLY A 281 12.41 -1.24 18.99
N ARG A 282 12.53 -0.14 18.27
CA ARG A 282 12.17 -0.10 16.85
C ARG A 282 13.20 -0.81 15.96
N LYS A 283 14.50 -0.63 16.23
CA LYS A 283 15.59 -1.26 15.44
C LYS A 283 15.56 -2.78 15.53
N THR A 284 15.33 -3.32 16.72
CA THR A 284 15.23 -4.77 17.00
C THR A 284 14.11 -5.45 16.24
N VAL A 285 13.14 -4.71 15.74
CA VAL A 285 12.03 -5.25 14.94
C VAL A 285 12.24 -4.98 13.46
N ILE A 286 12.65 -3.76 13.08
CA ILE A 286 12.85 -3.36 11.68
C ILE A 286 13.91 -4.22 10.99
N VAL A 287 15.04 -4.45 11.68
CA VAL A 287 16.21 -5.14 11.09
C VAL A 287 15.88 -6.61 10.76
N PRO A 288 15.47 -7.47 11.70
CA PRO A 288 15.19 -8.86 11.37
C PRO A 288 14.01 -9.01 10.40
N ALA A 289 13.00 -8.12 10.48
CA ALA A 289 11.88 -8.14 9.52
C ALA A 289 12.37 -7.83 8.09
N THR A 290 13.23 -6.83 7.90
CA THR A 290 13.78 -6.51 6.58
C THR A 290 14.70 -7.60 6.05
N VAL A 291 15.54 -8.22 6.91
CA VAL A 291 16.34 -9.40 6.54
C VAL A 291 15.45 -10.56 6.13
N MET A 292 14.40 -10.86 6.90
CA MET A 292 13.44 -11.93 6.57
C MET A 292 12.72 -11.67 5.25
N ALA A 293 12.40 -10.40 4.92
CA ALA A 293 11.90 -10.04 3.60
C ALA A 293 12.91 -10.38 2.49
N GLY A 294 14.20 -10.13 2.68
CA GLY A 294 15.25 -10.54 1.76
C GLY A 294 15.33 -12.07 1.62
N VAL A 295 15.35 -12.79 2.74
CA VAL A 295 15.36 -14.27 2.74
C VAL A 295 14.14 -14.85 2.01
N SER A 296 12.97 -14.25 2.16
CA SER A 296 11.77 -14.71 1.45
C SER A 296 11.90 -14.63 -0.07
N LEU A 297 12.59 -13.61 -0.61
CA LEU A 297 12.86 -13.53 -2.05
C LEU A 297 13.76 -14.67 -2.52
N VAL A 298 14.73 -15.05 -1.71
CA VAL A 298 15.58 -16.24 -1.99
C VAL A 298 14.76 -17.53 -2.00
N LEU A 299 13.80 -17.66 -1.09
CA LEU A 299 12.89 -18.83 -1.07
C LEU A 299 12.07 -18.93 -2.37
N PHE A 300 11.64 -17.82 -2.96
CA PHE A 300 10.95 -17.85 -4.26
C PHE A 300 11.87 -18.29 -5.40
N VAL A 301 13.13 -17.85 -5.42
CA VAL A 301 14.11 -18.27 -6.43
C VAL A 301 14.39 -19.76 -6.33
N LEU A 302 14.52 -20.28 -5.12
CA LEU A 302 14.86 -21.68 -4.87
C LEU A 302 13.63 -22.61 -4.83
N ALA A 303 12.41 -22.06 -5.00
CA ALA A 303 11.17 -22.83 -4.86
C ALA A 303 11.04 -23.96 -5.93
N PRO A 304 11.09 -25.24 -5.54
CA PRO A 304 10.92 -26.36 -6.48
C PRO A 304 9.46 -26.78 -6.63
N SER A 305 8.55 -26.24 -5.82
CA SER A 305 7.14 -26.66 -5.78
C SER A 305 6.22 -25.59 -5.23
N TYR A 306 4.92 -25.80 -5.39
CA TYR A 306 3.89 -24.93 -4.82
C TYR A 306 4.00 -24.77 -3.29
N ALA A 307 4.33 -25.85 -2.58
CA ALA A 307 4.51 -25.78 -1.12
C ALA A 307 5.63 -24.81 -0.74
N TRP A 308 6.74 -24.83 -1.45
CA TRP A 308 7.84 -23.87 -1.26
C TRP A 308 7.47 -22.43 -1.64
N PHE A 309 6.68 -22.26 -2.70
CA PHE A 309 6.10 -20.96 -3.03
C PHE A 309 5.25 -20.41 -1.87
N LEU A 310 4.40 -21.24 -1.24
CA LEU A 310 3.63 -20.87 -0.06
C LEU A 310 4.52 -20.46 1.12
N VAL A 311 5.62 -21.22 1.36
CA VAL A 311 6.60 -20.86 2.41
C VAL A 311 7.20 -19.47 2.13
N GLY A 312 7.57 -19.17 0.89
CA GLY A 312 8.03 -17.83 0.48
C GLY A 312 6.99 -16.74 0.73
N CYS A 313 5.73 -16.99 0.36
CA CYS A 313 4.62 -16.09 0.60
C CYS A 313 4.40 -15.80 2.10
N VAL A 314 4.40 -16.85 2.93
CA VAL A 314 4.23 -16.73 4.39
C VAL A 314 5.40 -15.97 5.01
N ALA A 315 6.65 -16.30 4.63
CA ALA A 315 7.85 -15.64 5.12
C ALA A 315 7.84 -14.14 4.79
N TRP A 316 7.48 -13.79 3.54
CA TRP A 316 7.34 -12.38 3.11
C TRP A 316 6.29 -11.64 3.94
N SER A 317 5.13 -12.26 4.11
CA SER A 317 4.02 -11.61 4.81
C SER A 317 4.26 -11.51 6.32
N ALA A 318 4.94 -12.48 6.91
CA ALA A 318 5.41 -12.42 8.27
C ALA A 318 6.40 -11.26 8.47
N ALA A 319 7.35 -11.10 7.55
CA ALA A 319 8.28 -9.96 7.54
C ALA A 319 7.53 -8.62 7.47
N ALA A 320 6.56 -8.51 6.56
CA ALA A 320 5.77 -7.30 6.38
C ALA A 320 4.88 -7.00 7.60
N GLY A 321 4.26 -8.02 8.19
CA GLY A 321 3.43 -7.90 9.40
C GLY A 321 4.25 -7.47 10.61
N VAL A 322 5.43 -8.08 10.80
CA VAL A 322 6.35 -7.75 11.89
C VAL A 322 6.93 -6.35 11.73
N SER A 323 7.34 -5.95 10.52
CA SER A 323 7.82 -4.58 10.26
C SER A 323 6.72 -3.55 10.56
N GLY A 324 5.51 -3.79 10.07
CA GLY A 324 4.30 -3.00 10.35
C GLY A 324 4.49 -1.49 10.36
N ALA A 325 4.15 -0.87 11.49
CA ALA A 325 4.28 0.57 11.71
C ALA A 325 5.65 0.99 12.26
N ALA A 326 6.55 0.06 12.59
CA ALA A 326 7.81 0.35 13.27
C ALA A 326 8.70 1.38 12.54
N PRO A 327 8.87 1.35 11.19
CA PRO A 327 9.68 2.35 10.51
C PRO A 327 9.08 3.77 10.59
N ALA A 328 7.76 3.91 10.47
CA ALA A 328 7.10 5.21 10.59
C ALA A 328 7.18 5.76 12.01
N THR A 329 7.04 4.88 13.02
CA THR A 329 7.21 5.24 14.43
C THR A 329 8.65 5.66 14.71
N TYR A 330 9.65 4.92 14.21
CA TYR A 330 11.05 5.31 14.34
C TYR A 330 11.31 6.70 13.73
N ALA A 331 10.78 6.98 12.54
CA ALA A 331 10.91 8.29 11.89
C ALA A 331 10.32 9.41 12.75
N ALA A 332 9.18 9.17 13.40
CA ALA A 332 8.56 10.12 14.33
C ALA A 332 9.38 10.31 15.61
N ASP A 333 9.91 9.22 16.20
CA ASP A 333 10.67 9.26 17.45
C ASP A 333 11.96 10.09 17.35
N ILE A 334 12.61 10.06 16.16
CA ILE A 334 13.85 10.83 15.93
C ILE A 334 13.61 12.24 15.40
N ALA A 335 12.34 12.60 15.15
CA ALA A 335 12.00 13.93 14.65
C ALA A 335 12.21 15.00 15.74
N PRO A 336 12.57 16.25 15.37
CA PRO A 336 12.53 17.37 16.30
C PRO A 336 11.11 17.61 16.83
N ALA A 337 11.01 18.19 18.02
CA ALA A 337 9.72 18.54 18.63
C ALA A 337 8.85 19.34 17.63
N GLY A 338 7.58 18.94 17.51
CA GLY A 338 6.61 19.54 16.58
C GLY A 338 6.70 19.06 15.12
N MET A 339 7.70 18.24 14.73
CA MET A 339 7.89 17.78 13.36
C MET A 339 7.47 16.32 13.11
N ASN A 340 6.81 15.65 14.07
CA ASN A 340 6.44 14.24 13.97
C ASN A 340 5.55 13.97 12.75
N ALA A 341 4.59 14.85 12.46
CA ALA A 341 3.71 14.72 11.30
C ALA A 341 4.48 14.81 9.98
N ALA A 342 5.43 15.74 9.89
CA ALA A 342 6.30 15.88 8.71
C ALA A 342 7.23 14.67 8.54
N ALA A 343 7.73 14.09 9.64
CA ALA A 343 8.56 12.90 9.61
C ALA A 343 7.79 11.66 9.08
N ILE A 344 6.58 11.43 9.59
CA ILE A 344 5.73 10.34 9.11
C ILE A 344 5.35 10.54 7.64
N SER A 345 4.96 11.77 7.26
CA SER A 345 4.58 12.08 5.88
C SER A 345 5.76 11.99 4.92
N GLY A 346 6.94 12.48 5.32
CA GLY A 346 8.16 12.40 4.53
C GLY A 346 8.64 10.96 4.33
N TYR A 347 8.61 10.15 5.39
CA TYR A 347 8.88 8.71 5.32
C TYR A 347 7.93 8.01 4.32
N ARG A 348 6.60 8.28 4.42
CA ARG A 348 5.60 7.71 3.51
C ARG A 348 5.85 8.14 2.07
N MET A 349 6.13 9.41 1.83
CA MET A 349 6.40 9.93 0.48
C MET A 349 7.61 9.23 -0.16
N LEU A 350 8.69 8.99 0.59
CA LEU A 350 9.86 8.26 0.11
C LEU A 350 9.55 6.77 -0.13
N SER A 351 8.74 6.14 0.72
CA SER A 351 8.26 4.78 0.49
C SER A 351 7.35 4.69 -0.74
N ASP A 352 6.44 5.65 -0.94
CA ASP A 352 5.57 5.70 -2.11
C ASP A 352 6.36 5.89 -3.41
N LEU A 353 7.48 6.62 -3.37
CA LEU A 353 8.40 6.69 -4.49
C LEU A 353 8.98 5.31 -4.86
N GLY A 354 9.27 4.47 -3.86
CA GLY A 354 9.67 3.07 -4.07
C GLY A 354 8.57 2.24 -4.75
N TYR A 355 7.30 2.51 -4.44
CA TYR A 355 6.16 1.87 -5.12
C TYR A 355 6.09 2.19 -6.61
N VAL A 356 6.49 3.38 -7.01
CA VAL A 356 6.51 3.81 -8.43
C VAL A 356 7.74 3.28 -9.15
N ILE A 357 8.92 3.41 -8.54
CA ILE A 357 10.19 3.04 -9.17
C ILE A 357 10.38 1.51 -9.21
N GLY A 358 9.96 0.82 -8.16
CA GLY A 358 10.20 -0.61 -7.97
C GLY A 358 9.80 -1.49 -9.15
N PRO A 359 8.55 -1.44 -9.62
CA PRO A 359 8.10 -2.29 -10.72
C PRO A 359 8.85 -2.05 -12.03
N ILE A 360 9.20 -0.79 -12.33
CA ILE A 360 9.96 -0.42 -13.53
C ILE A 360 11.40 -0.91 -13.40
N ALA A 361 12.06 -0.59 -12.29
CA ALA A 361 13.46 -0.93 -12.08
C ALA A 361 13.70 -2.45 -12.02
N LEU A 362 12.88 -3.18 -11.25
CA LEU A 362 13.02 -4.63 -11.18
C LEU A 362 12.53 -5.33 -12.45
N GLY A 363 11.56 -4.75 -13.17
CA GLY A 363 11.17 -5.21 -14.50
C GLY A 363 12.33 -5.11 -15.49
N ALA A 364 12.97 -3.94 -15.56
CA ALA A 364 14.14 -3.73 -16.43
C ALA A 364 15.33 -4.63 -16.03
N ALA A 365 15.56 -4.81 -14.73
CA ALA A 365 16.59 -5.74 -14.27
C ALA A 365 16.25 -7.19 -14.67
N ALA A 366 15.00 -7.59 -14.62
CA ALA A 366 14.56 -8.92 -15.03
C ALA A 366 14.67 -9.14 -16.56
N ASP A 367 14.43 -8.08 -17.35
CA ASP A 367 14.64 -8.12 -18.81
C ASP A 367 16.12 -8.30 -19.16
N LEU A 368 17.04 -7.67 -18.40
CA LEU A 368 18.47 -7.66 -18.69
C LEU A 368 19.22 -8.87 -18.10
N PHE A 369 18.89 -9.26 -16.89
CA PHE A 369 19.66 -10.22 -16.09
C PHE A 369 18.85 -11.48 -15.72
N GLY A 370 17.54 -11.52 -16.07
CA GLY A 370 16.62 -12.58 -15.68
C GLY A 370 16.01 -12.38 -14.29
N ALA A 371 14.90 -13.07 -14.06
CA ALA A 371 14.11 -12.95 -12.82
C ALA A 371 14.91 -13.38 -11.57
N ASP A 372 15.68 -14.47 -11.66
CA ASP A 372 16.44 -15.02 -10.54
C ASP A 372 17.52 -14.04 -10.06
N ALA A 373 18.35 -13.53 -10.97
CA ALA A 373 19.38 -12.57 -10.64
C ALA A 373 18.78 -11.29 -10.02
N THR A 374 17.66 -10.83 -10.56
CA THR A 374 16.94 -9.67 -10.04
C THR A 374 16.46 -9.88 -8.61
N LEU A 375 15.91 -11.07 -8.30
CA LEU A 375 15.46 -11.39 -6.95
C LEU A 375 16.61 -11.57 -5.98
N TRP A 376 17.74 -12.19 -6.40
CA TRP A 376 18.95 -12.30 -5.60
C TRP A 376 19.53 -10.93 -5.24
N VAL A 377 19.68 -10.03 -6.23
CA VAL A 377 20.19 -8.66 -6.00
C VAL A 377 19.24 -7.87 -5.08
N THR A 378 17.93 -8.01 -5.27
CA THR A 378 16.95 -7.35 -4.40
C THR A 378 17.01 -7.88 -2.97
N ALA A 379 17.17 -9.20 -2.79
CA ALA A 379 17.35 -9.82 -1.48
C ALA A 379 18.63 -9.31 -0.79
N LEU A 380 19.74 -9.27 -1.52
CA LEU A 380 21.02 -8.73 -1.01
C LEU A 380 20.86 -7.26 -0.62
N LEU A 381 20.18 -6.45 -1.45
CA LEU A 381 19.96 -5.03 -1.17
C LEU A 381 19.14 -4.84 0.13
N LEU A 382 18.11 -5.64 0.37
CA LEU A 382 17.33 -5.62 1.61
C LEU A 382 18.21 -5.94 2.83
N VAL A 383 19.04 -6.96 2.72
CA VAL A 383 19.97 -7.35 3.80
C VAL A 383 21.00 -6.25 4.05
N VAL A 384 21.65 -5.72 3.01
CA VAL A 384 22.66 -4.67 3.13
C VAL A 384 22.08 -3.40 3.75
N VAL A 385 20.93 -2.92 3.25
CA VAL A 385 20.27 -1.72 3.80
C VAL A 385 19.86 -1.94 5.25
N SER A 386 19.39 -3.13 5.59
CA SER A 386 19.06 -3.51 6.97
C SER A 386 20.28 -3.48 7.89
N LEU A 387 21.42 -4.03 7.46
CA LEU A 387 22.68 -4.02 8.23
C LEU A 387 23.27 -2.62 8.37
N VAL A 388 23.21 -1.81 7.31
CA VAL A 388 23.61 -0.40 7.34
C VAL A 388 22.74 0.38 8.34
N PHE A 389 21.43 0.17 8.31
CA PHE A 389 20.52 0.75 9.30
C PHE A 389 20.86 0.27 10.70
N TRP A 390 21.11 -1.01 10.91
CA TRP A 390 21.53 -1.56 12.20
C TRP A 390 22.80 -0.89 12.75
N ARG A 391 23.81 -0.71 11.91
CA ARG A 391 25.12 -0.17 12.33
C ARG A 391 25.08 1.33 12.56
N LEU A 392 24.45 2.09 11.69
CA LEU A 392 24.61 3.56 11.62
C LEU A 392 23.42 4.35 12.19
N ALA A 393 22.22 3.76 12.25
CA ALA A 393 21.06 4.47 12.78
C ALA A 393 21.13 4.56 14.31
N PRO A 394 20.86 5.73 14.93
CA PRO A 394 20.78 5.84 16.39
C PRO A 394 19.60 5.02 16.93
N GLU A 395 19.69 4.50 18.14
CA GLU A 395 18.55 3.88 18.83
C GLU A 395 17.56 4.96 19.28
N SER A 396 16.29 4.81 18.91
CA SER A 396 15.23 5.75 19.31
C SER A 396 14.53 5.35 20.61
N PHE A 397 14.65 4.08 20.98
CA PHE A 397 13.97 3.51 22.14
C PHE A 397 14.74 3.82 23.45
N ARG A 398 14.02 4.42 24.42
CA ARG A 398 14.51 4.59 25.78
C ARG A 398 13.62 3.77 26.72
N PRO A 399 14.11 2.67 27.32
CA PRO A 399 13.35 1.94 28.33
C PRO A 399 13.04 2.87 29.50
N GLY A 400 11.76 3.03 29.86
CA GLY A 400 11.34 3.76 31.06
C GLY A 400 11.05 5.26 30.91
N GLY A 401 10.89 5.77 29.70
CA GLY A 401 10.39 7.13 29.50
C GLY A 401 8.85 7.14 29.37
N ILE A 402 8.14 7.10 30.50
CA ILE A 402 6.77 7.60 30.68
C ILE A 402 6.87 8.94 31.38
#